data_1bc86bd68906f8982ce45ea41599bb2a
#
_entry.id   1bc86bd68906f8982ce45ea41599bb2a
#
_cell.length_a   1.000
_cell.length_b   1.000
_cell.length_c   1.000
_cell.angle_alpha   90.00
_cell.angle_beta   90.00
_cell.angle_gamma   90.00
#
_symmetry.space_group_name_H-M   'P 1'
#
loop_
_entity.id
_entity.type
_entity.pdbx_description
1 polymer ?
#
loop_
_entity_poly.entity_id
_entity_poly.type
_entity_poly.pdbx_seq_one_letter_code
_entity_poly.pdbx_strand_id
1 'polypeptide(L)'
;PNPFNPETWIPFDLSEAADVTVRVYDMQGREVRRVALGYLDAGAYRGRADAVYWDGRNEVGEPAASGVYVYELRAGEFVERRRMVIRK
;
A
#
# COMPACT_ATOMS: atom_id res chain seq x y z
N PRO A 1 -7.79 -11.91 16.52
CA PRO A 1 -6.86 -11.10 15.75
C PRO A 1 -6.00 -10.27 16.68
N ASN A 2 -4.91 -9.86 16.20
CA ASN A 2 -4.08 -8.96 16.94
C ASN A 2 -4.61 -7.53 16.75
N PRO A 3 -5.22 -6.92 17.77
CA PRO A 3 -5.77 -5.57 17.59
C PRO A 3 -4.68 -4.52 17.41
N PHE A 4 -3.43 -4.90 17.62
CA PHE A 4 -2.32 -3.97 17.50
C PHE A 4 -1.62 -4.08 16.16
N ASN A 5 -2.23 -4.80 15.22
CA ASN A 5 -1.67 -4.97 13.91
C ASN A 5 -2.64 -4.38 12.91
N PRO A 6 -2.57 -3.07 12.69
CA PRO A 6 -3.57 -2.38 11.88
C PRO A 6 -3.53 -2.82 10.43
N GLU A 7 -4.70 -3.05 9.89
CA GLU A 7 -4.88 -3.37 8.49
C GLU A 7 -5.22 -2.08 7.76
N THR A 8 -4.75 -1.97 6.54
CA THR A 8 -4.96 -0.77 5.75
C THR A 8 -5.43 -1.15 4.35
N TRP A 9 -6.46 -0.47 3.88
CA TRP A 9 -6.94 -0.62 2.50
C TRP A 9 -6.67 0.69 1.79
N ILE A 10 -5.92 0.61 0.68
CA ILE A 10 -5.50 1.78 -0.08
C ILE A 10 -6.28 1.79 -1.39
N PRO A 11 -7.27 2.69 -1.53
CA PRO A 11 -8.03 2.77 -2.77
C PRO A 11 -7.24 3.51 -3.84
N PHE A 12 -7.53 3.20 -5.09
CA PHE A 12 -6.88 3.87 -6.20
C PHE A 12 -7.73 3.76 -7.46
N ASP A 13 -7.43 4.62 -8.42
CA ASP A 13 -8.07 4.62 -9.73
C ASP A 13 -7.00 4.47 -10.79
N LEU A 14 -7.32 3.74 -11.87
CA LEU A 14 -6.46 3.62 -13.02
C LEU A 14 -7.18 4.19 -14.23
N SER A 15 -6.57 5.19 -14.88
CA SER A 15 -7.13 5.72 -16.12
C SER A 15 -6.81 4.82 -17.31
N GLU A 16 -5.74 4.02 -17.20
CA GLU A 16 -5.33 3.07 -18.25
C GLU A 16 -4.88 1.80 -17.57
N ALA A 17 -5.04 0.68 -18.28
CA ALA A 17 -4.52 -0.59 -17.80
C ALA A 17 -3.00 -0.50 -17.64
N ALA A 18 -2.48 -1.08 -16.56
CA ALA A 18 -1.05 -0.99 -16.26
C ALA A 18 -0.66 -2.03 -15.22
N ASP A 19 0.65 -2.30 -15.13
CA ASP A 19 1.19 -3.02 -14.00
C ASP A 19 1.20 -2.10 -12.80
N VAL A 20 0.72 -2.62 -11.66
CA VAL A 20 0.57 -1.82 -10.45
C VAL A 20 1.39 -2.42 -9.32
N THR A 21 2.16 -1.57 -8.66
CA THR A 21 2.94 -1.95 -7.48
C THR A 21 2.76 -0.86 -6.43
N VAL A 22 2.60 -1.28 -5.19
CA VAL A 22 2.55 -0.35 -4.05
C VAL A 22 3.73 -0.66 -3.15
N ARG A 23 4.44 0.38 -2.74
CA ARG A 23 5.54 0.27 -1.78
C ARG A 23 5.22 1.14 -0.58
N VAL A 24 5.51 0.61 0.60
CA VAL A 24 5.35 1.35 1.85
C VAL A 24 6.73 1.65 2.39
N TYR A 25 6.97 2.92 2.72
CA TYR A 25 8.27 3.38 3.24
C TYR A 25 8.09 3.99 4.62
N ASP A 26 9.08 3.81 5.46
CA ASP A 26 9.13 4.54 6.73
C ASP A 26 9.69 5.94 6.48
N MET A 27 9.79 6.74 7.55
CA MET A 27 10.24 8.12 7.41
C MET A 27 11.74 8.26 7.17
N GLN A 28 12.50 7.18 7.29
CA GLN A 28 13.90 7.16 6.91
C GLN A 28 14.06 6.79 5.44
N GLY A 29 12.96 6.53 4.75
CA GLY A 29 12.98 6.16 3.33
C GLY A 29 13.24 4.68 3.09
N ARG A 30 13.20 3.85 4.13
CA ARG A 30 13.40 2.41 3.96
C ARG A 30 12.10 1.76 3.51
N GLU A 31 12.19 0.86 2.56
CA GLU A 31 11.02 0.11 2.10
C GLU A 31 10.63 -0.91 3.17
N VAL A 32 9.40 -0.80 3.64
CA VAL A 32 8.85 -1.68 4.67
C VAL A 32 8.14 -2.86 4.03
N ARG A 33 7.38 -2.58 2.97
CA ARG A 33 6.61 -3.62 2.30
C ARG A 33 6.42 -3.26 0.84
N ARG A 34 6.36 -4.29 0.01
CA ARG A 34 6.06 -4.14 -1.41
C ARG A 34 4.93 -5.11 -1.76
N VAL A 35 3.91 -4.59 -2.42
CA VAL A 35 2.78 -5.40 -2.87
C VAL A 35 2.70 -5.24 -4.39
N ALA A 36 2.98 -6.32 -5.10
CA ALA A 36 2.87 -6.34 -6.56
C ALA A 36 1.47 -6.85 -6.92
N LEU A 37 0.67 -6.00 -7.54
CA LEU A 37 -0.70 -6.36 -7.90
C LEU A 37 -0.79 -6.93 -9.31
N GLY A 38 0.27 -6.76 -10.11
CA GLY A 38 0.27 -7.23 -11.47
C GLY A 38 -0.45 -6.29 -12.41
N TYR A 39 -0.79 -6.79 -13.58
CA TYR A 39 -1.43 -6.00 -14.62
C TYR A 39 -2.93 -5.91 -14.33
N LEU A 40 -3.44 -4.69 -14.22
CA LEU A 40 -4.84 -4.45 -13.91
C LEU A 40 -5.47 -3.58 -14.99
N ASP A 41 -6.77 -3.79 -15.22
CA ASP A 41 -7.54 -2.99 -16.15
C ASP A 41 -7.77 -1.59 -15.61
N ALA A 42 -8.07 -0.65 -16.51
CA ALA A 42 -8.53 0.67 -16.10
C ALA A 42 -9.80 0.53 -15.27
N GLY A 43 -9.95 1.34 -14.25
CA GLY A 43 -11.13 1.30 -13.41
C GLY A 43 -10.88 1.86 -12.03
N ALA A 44 -11.88 1.73 -11.18
CA ALA A 44 -11.84 2.18 -9.79
C ALA A 44 -11.68 0.97 -8.87
N TYR A 45 -10.72 1.04 -7.96
CA TYR A 45 -10.38 -0.04 -7.03
C TYR A 45 -10.53 0.51 -5.62
N ARG A 46 -11.77 0.70 -5.19
CA ARG A 46 -12.08 1.47 -3.98
C ARG A 46 -12.64 0.67 -2.82
N GLY A 47 -13.35 -0.42 -3.10
CA GLY A 47 -13.89 -1.25 -2.04
C GLY A 47 -12.83 -2.16 -1.46
N ARG A 48 -13.12 -2.78 -0.32
CA ARG A 48 -12.16 -3.69 0.31
C ARG A 48 -11.78 -4.87 -0.57
N ALA A 49 -12.65 -5.28 -1.46
CA ALA A 49 -12.35 -6.39 -2.36
C ALA A 49 -11.34 -5.98 -3.44
N ASP A 50 -11.25 -4.70 -3.77
CA ASP A 50 -10.47 -4.22 -4.90
C ASP A 50 -9.29 -3.35 -4.51
N ALA A 51 -9.37 -2.67 -3.36
CA ALA A 51 -8.30 -1.80 -2.88
C ALA A 51 -7.06 -2.61 -2.51
N VAL A 52 -5.91 -1.95 -2.46
CA VAL A 52 -4.69 -2.61 -2.01
C VAL A 52 -4.81 -2.89 -0.51
N TYR A 53 -4.56 -4.12 -0.14
CA TYR A 53 -4.58 -4.52 1.27
C TYR A 53 -3.15 -4.63 1.79
N TRP A 54 -2.90 -3.97 2.92
CA TRP A 54 -1.65 -4.13 3.65
C TRP A 54 -1.96 -4.57 5.08
N ASP A 55 -1.33 -5.65 5.51
CA ASP A 55 -1.56 -6.23 6.83
C ASP A 55 -0.78 -5.54 7.94
N GLY A 56 -0.06 -4.47 7.64
CA GLY A 56 0.71 -3.74 8.63
C GLY A 56 2.03 -4.40 9.00
N ARG A 57 2.49 -5.35 8.20
CA ARG A 57 3.72 -6.08 8.48
C ARG A 57 4.76 -5.82 7.40
N ASN A 58 6.04 -5.99 7.77
CA ASN A 58 7.12 -5.88 6.79
C ASN A 58 7.24 -7.20 6.01
N GLU A 59 8.27 -7.31 5.16
CA GLU A 59 8.44 -8.46 4.28
C GLU A 59 8.73 -9.76 5.02
N VAL A 60 9.23 -9.69 6.24
CA VAL A 60 9.51 -10.90 7.02
C VAL A 60 8.42 -11.17 8.06
N GLY A 61 7.30 -10.46 7.98
CA GLY A 61 6.14 -10.74 8.82
C GLY A 61 6.14 -10.05 10.17
N GLU A 62 7.05 -9.12 10.40
CA GLU A 62 7.08 -8.38 11.67
C GLU A 62 6.15 -7.18 11.60
N PRO A 63 5.39 -6.89 12.66
CA PRO A 63 4.51 -5.72 12.67
C PRO A 63 5.29 -4.42 12.55
N ALA A 64 4.79 -3.52 11.72
CA ALA A 64 5.37 -2.19 11.61
C ALA A 64 5.10 -1.42 12.89
N ALA A 65 6.06 -0.60 13.30
CA ALA A 65 5.90 0.24 14.48
C ALA A 65 4.87 1.33 14.22
N SER A 66 4.25 1.83 15.29
CA SER A 66 3.41 3.01 15.19
C SER A 66 4.25 4.17 14.65
N GLY A 67 3.68 4.96 13.77
CA GLY A 67 4.40 6.08 13.19
C GLY A 67 3.82 6.51 11.87
N VAL A 68 4.57 7.37 11.19
CA VAL A 68 4.19 7.91 9.89
C VAL A 68 4.93 7.13 8.80
N TYR A 69 4.19 6.79 7.77
CA TYR A 69 4.70 6.06 6.62
C TYR A 69 4.25 6.77 5.35
N VAL A 70 4.91 6.46 4.26
CA VAL A 70 4.50 6.94 2.94
C VAL A 70 4.30 5.72 2.06
N TYR A 71 3.17 5.64 1.38
CA TYR A 71 3.05 4.63 0.35
C TYR A 71 3.21 5.27 -1.02
N GLU A 72 3.77 4.50 -1.94
CA GLU A 72 3.95 4.91 -3.31
C GLU A 72 3.23 3.89 -4.19
N LEU A 73 2.29 4.37 -4.99
CA LEU A 73 1.61 3.55 -5.98
C LEU A 73 2.17 3.89 -7.35
N ARG A 74 2.65 2.88 -8.05
CA ARG A 74 3.11 3.02 -9.42
C ARG A 74 2.23 2.21 -10.35
N ALA A 75 1.81 2.86 -11.44
CA ALA A 75 0.98 2.23 -12.45
C ALA A 75 1.49 2.74 -13.80
N GLY A 76 2.35 1.93 -14.46
CA GLY A 76 3.05 2.39 -15.64
C GLY A 76 3.95 3.57 -15.28
N GLU A 77 3.73 4.71 -15.92
CA GLU A 77 4.51 5.91 -15.62
C GLU A 77 3.84 6.80 -14.57
N PHE A 78 2.63 6.45 -14.16
CA PHE A 78 1.94 7.19 -13.12
C PHE A 78 2.49 6.83 -11.76
N VAL A 79 2.74 7.84 -10.92
CA VAL A 79 3.24 7.64 -9.56
C VAL A 79 2.44 8.54 -8.63
N GLU A 80 1.94 7.96 -7.56
CA GLU A 80 1.26 8.70 -6.52
C GLU A 80 1.88 8.34 -5.18
N ARG A 81 2.18 9.34 -4.36
CA ARG A 81 2.71 9.13 -3.01
C ARG A 81 1.80 9.79 -2.01
N ARG A 82 1.50 9.10 -0.93
CA ARG A 82 0.66 9.63 0.13
C ARG A 82 1.20 9.23 1.48
N ARG A 83 0.99 10.13 2.43
CA ARG A 83 1.34 9.88 3.83
C ARG A 83 0.23 9.09 4.48
N MET A 84 0.60 8.20 5.40
CA MET A 84 -0.38 7.51 6.23
C MET A 84 0.18 7.34 7.63
N VAL A 85 -0.70 7.16 8.60
CA VAL A 85 -0.33 7.00 10.00
C VAL A 85 -0.74 5.63 10.46
N ILE A 86 0.20 4.90 11.08
CA ILE A 86 -0.06 3.61 11.68
C ILE A 86 -0.12 3.82 13.18
N ARG A 87 -1.21 3.38 13.78
CA ARG A 87 -1.40 3.44 15.23
C ARG A 87 -1.75 2.07 15.75
N LYS A 88 -1.06 1.69 16.78
CA LYS A 88 -1.34 0.43 17.46
C LYS A 88 -2.04 0.67 18.77
#